data_c6481a9402c5f90794db8c97194a763f
#
_entry.id   c6481a9402c5f90794db8c97194a763f
#
_cell.length_a   1.000
_cell.length_b   1.000
_cell.length_c   1.000
_cell.angle_alpha   90.00
_cell.angle_beta   90.00
_cell.angle_gamma   90.00
#
_symmetry.space_group_name_H-M   'P 1'
#
loop_
_entity.id
_entity.type
_entity.pdbx_description
1 polymer ?
#
loop_
_entity_poly.entity_id
_entity_poly.type
_entity_poly.pdbx_seq_one_letter_code
_entity_poly.pdbx_strand_id
1 'polypeptide(L)'
;MKKIVNCSALILVAILLLTMIFWGKNYINISSKTKMKIYNSRMNPTIMVPGSEATQERFNETLASLNKQGKKHSILKLTVHKDNSISYSGQIAASDNRPYIVVAFADNKDSYATIKKQAKWLDH
;
A
#
# COMPACT_ATOMS: atom_id res chain seq x y z
N MET A 1 -35.30 45.88 7.83
CA MET A 1 -34.80 44.71 8.56
C MET A 1 -34.78 43.42 7.75
N LYS A 2 -35.77 43.11 6.96
CA LYS A 2 -35.75 41.86 6.13
C LYS A 2 -34.64 41.79 5.09
N LYS A 3 -34.13 42.89 4.56
CA LYS A 3 -33.03 42.91 3.60
C LYS A 3 -31.65 42.60 4.22
N ILE A 4 -31.43 42.94 5.49
CA ILE A 4 -30.15 42.70 6.19
C ILE A 4 -30.02 41.21 6.56
N VAL A 5 -31.13 40.57 6.93
CA VAL A 5 -31.15 39.12 7.26
C VAL A 5 -30.87 38.28 6.02
N ASN A 6 -31.37 38.69 4.84
CA ASN A 6 -31.09 37.98 3.59
C ASN A 6 -29.62 38.10 3.13
N CYS A 7 -28.97 39.26 3.37
CA CYS A 7 -27.53 39.41 3.07
C CYS A 7 -26.65 38.55 3.97
N SER A 8 -26.95 38.47 5.27
CA SER A 8 -26.17 37.62 6.19
C SER A 8 -26.36 36.13 5.90
N ALA A 9 -27.57 35.71 5.53
CA ALA A 9 -27.83 34.33 5.11
C ALA A 9 -27.08 33.96 3.82
N LEU A 10 -27.03 34.85 2.83
CA LEU A 10 -26.28 34.66 1.59
C LEU A 10 -24.76 34.56 1.84
N ILE A 11 -24.24 35.37 2.73
CA ILE A 11 -22.79 35.32 3.12
C ILE A 11 -22.46 33.98 3.81
N LEU A 12 -23.33 33.51 4.71
CA LEU A 12 -23.16 32.22 5.37
C LEU A 12 -23.17 31.05 4.38
N VAL A 13 -24.07 31.05 3.42
CA VAL A 13 -24.13 30.03 2.36
C VAL A 13 -22.88 30.06 1.48
N ALA A 14 -22.39 31.25 1.12
CA ALA A 14 -21.17 31.41 0.34
C ALA A 14 -19.94 30.87 1.09
N ILE A 15 -19.82 31.11 2.39
CA ILE A 15 -18.74 30.58 3.23
C ILE A 15 -18.81 29.05 3.32
N LEU A 16 -20.00 28.48 3.48
CA LEU A 16 -20.21 27.02 3.49
C LEU A 16 -19.80 26.37 2.16
N LEU A 17 -20.15 26.95 1.03
CA LEU A 17 -19.78 26.48 -0.29
C LEU A 17 -18.27 26.55 -0.51
N LEU A 18 -17.60 27.63 -0.09
CA LEU A 18 -16.15 27.78 -0.18
C LEU A 18 -15.41 26.74 0.69
N THR A 19 -15.89 26.45 1.89
CA THR A 19 -15.30 25.41 2.75
C THR A 19 -15.46 24.03 2.15
N MET A 20 -16.61 23.70 1.57
CA MET A 20 -16.82 22.43 0.87
C MET A 20 -15.89 22.26 -0.34
N ILE A 21 -15.70 23.30 -1.14
CA ILE A 21 -14.78 23.27 -2.28
C ILE A 21 -13.33 23.09 -1.81
N PHE A 22 -12.95 23.77 -0.73
CA PHE A 22 -11.59 23.67 -0.19
C PHE A 22 -11.32 22.26 0.37
N TRP A 23 -12.27 21.67 1.09
CA TRP A 23 -12.17 20.30 1.61
C TRP A 23 -12.21 19.27 0.48
N GLY A 24 -13.06 19.46 -0.53
CA GLY A 24 -13.12 18.60 -1.70
C GLY A 24 -11.81 18.57 -2.49
N LYS A 25 -11.17 19.74 -2.70
CA LYS A 25 -9.86 19.82 -3.36
C LYS A 25 -8.75 19.13 -2.55
N ASN A 26 -8.81 19.27 -1.23
CA ASN A 26 -7.82 18.62 -0.35
C ASN A 26 -7.98 17.08 -0.36
N TYR A 27 -9.22 16.61 -0.39
CA TYR A 27 -9.52 15.17 -0.50
C TYR A 27 -9.09 14.59 -1.85
N ILE A 28 -9.35 15.30 -2.94
CA ILE A 28 -8.93 14.90 -4.30
C ILE A 28 -7.41 14.91 -4.43
N ASN A 29 -6.72 15.88 -3.83
CA ASN A 29 -5.27 15.95 -3.81
C ASN A 29 -4.62 14.79 -3.02
N ILE A 30 -5.25 14.35 -1.94
CA ILE A 30 -4.79 13.18 -1.19
C ILE A 30 -4.99 11.90 -2.04
N SER A 31 -6.12 11.77 -2.71
CA SER A 31 -6.41 10.64 -3.57
C SER A 31 -5.52 10.59 -4.82
N SER A 32 -5.14 11.75 -5.38
CA SER A 32 -4.25 11.80 -6.56
C SER A 32 -2.77 11.58 -6.21
N LYS A 33 -2.36 11.80 -4.98
CA LYS A 33 -1.01 11.45 -4.49
C LYS A 33 -0.81 9.93 -4.34
N THR A 34 -1.89 9.17 -4.28
CA THR A 34 -1.87 7.71 -4.24
C THR A 34 -1.85 7.07 -5.64
N LYS A 35 -1.84 7.87 -6.71
CA LYS A 35 -1.48 7.34 -8.03
C LYS A 35 -0.04 6.83 -7.92
N MET A 36 0.10 5.51 -7.79
CA MET A 36 1.38 4.85 -7.96
C MET A 36 2.06 5.45 -9.17
N LYS A 37 3.14 6.19 -8.93
CA LYS A 37 4.07 6.54 -9.98
C LYS A 37 4.62 5.19 -10.45
N ILE A 38 4.13 4.70 -11.57
CA ILE A 38 4.74 3.54 -12.22
C ILE A 38 6.12 4.04 -12.64
N TYR A 39 7.09 3.85 -11.76
CA TYR A 39 8.48 4.02 -12.14
C TYR A 39 8.76 2.91 -13.15
N ASN A 40 9.11 3.30 -14.35
CA ASN A 40 9.69 2.40 -15.33
C ASN A 40 11.08 1.97 -14.79
N SER A 41 11.05 1.16 -13.73
CA SER A 41 12.25 0.69 -13.06
C SER A 41 12.78 -0.50 -13.84
N ARG A 42 14.08 -0.51 -14.10
CA ARG A 42 14.79 -1.70 -14.62
C ARG A 42 14.94 -2.80 -13.55
N MET A 43 14.15 -2.73 -12.49
CA MET A 43 14.14 -3.74 -11.43
C MET A 43 13.43 -4.99 -11.92
N ASN A 44 14.03 -6.11 -11.64
CA ASN A 44 13.47 -7.44 -11.88
C ASN A 44 13.40 -8.23 -10.56
N PRO A 45 12.45 -7.88 -9.69
CA PRO A 45 12.34 -8.49 -8.36
C PRO A 45 11.87 -9.94 -8.46
N THR A 46 12.32 -10.75 -7.51
CA THR A 46 11.76 -12.07 -7.27
C THR A 46 10.74 -11.96 -6.14
N ILE A 47 9.47 -12.20 -6.47
CA ILE A 47 8.38 -12.16 -5.48
C ILE A 47 8.15 -13.57 -4.94
N MET A 48 8.14 -13.70 -3.63
CA MET A 48 7.89 -14.95 -2.90
C MET A 48 6.64 -14.79 -2.04
N VAL A 49 5.69 -15.67 -2.21
CA VAL A 49 4.45 -15.69 -1.42
C VAL A 49 4.45 -16.99 -0.59
N PRO A 50 4.48 -16.92 0.74
CA PRO A 50 4.40 -18.12 1.57
C PRO A 50 3.02 -18.76 1.47
N GLY A 51 2.97 -20.07 1.61
CA GLY A 51 1.73 -20.84 1.58
C GLY A 51 0.86 -20.60 2.82
N SER A 52 -0.22 -21.37 2.90
CA SER A 52 -1.17 -21.35 4.03
C SER A 52 -0.48 -21.48 5.37
N GLU A 53 -0.96 -20.72 6.35
CA GLU A 53 -0.46 -20.70 7.73
C GLU A 53 1.01 -20.26 7.88
N ALA A 54 1.65 -19.83 6.80
CA ALA A 54 3.01 -19.36 6.84
C ALA A 54 3.10 -17.82 6.96
N THR A 55 4.13 -17.35 7.65
CA THR A 55 4.42 -15.94 7.84
C THR A 55 5.48 -15.44 6.86
N GLN A 56 5.77 -14.14 6.88
CA GLN A 56 6.85 -13.52 6.12
C GLN A 56 8.24 -14.12 6.41
N GLU A 57 8.39 -14.87 7.51
CA GLU A 57 9.65 -15.49 7.93
C GLU A 57 9.92 -16.85 7.27
N ARG A 58 8.95 -17.39 6.53
CA ARG A 58 9.01 -18.72 5.92
C ARG A 58 10.25 -18.95 5.05
N PHE A 59 10.70 -17.90 4.38
CA PHE A 59 11.81 -17.99 3.44
C PHE A 59 13.16 -17.53 4.00
N ASN A 60 13.27 -17.26 5.31
CA ASN A 60 14.49 -16.71 5.91
C ASN A 60 15.73 -17.56 5.63
N GLU A 61 15.65 -18.86 5.85
CA GLU A 61 16.77 -19.78 5.62
C GLU A 61 17.12 -19.90 4.14
N THR A 62 16.09 -19.96 3.27
CA THR A 62 16.29 -20.02 1.82
C THR A 62 16.97 -18.76 1.30
N LEU A 63 16.51 -17.58 1.72
CA LEU A 63 17.09 -16.30 1.33
C LEU A 63 18.51 -16.13 1.85
N ALA A 64 18.78 -16.58 3.08
CA ALA A 64 20.14 -16.58 3.65
C ALA A 64 21.08 -17.47 2.85
N SER A 65 20.63 -18.66 2.44
CA SER A 65 21.39 -19.58 1.60
C SER A 65 21.68 -19.01 0.22
N LEU A 66 20.68 -18.43 -0.44
CA LEU A 66 20.84 -17.79 -1.75
C LEU A 66 21.85 -16.63 -1.69
N ASN A 67 21.78 -15.81 -0.65
CA ASN A 67 22.72 -14.71 -0.45
C ASN A 67 24.14 -15.14 -0.05
N LYS A 68 24.32 -16.37 0.44
CA LYS A 68 25.65 -16.95 0.68
C LYS A 68 26.27 -17.54 -0.58
N GLN A 69 25.46 -18.14 -1.44
CA GLN A 69 25.94 -18.87 -2.62
C GLN A 69 26.16 -17.97 -3.84
N GLY A 70 25.54 -16.82 -3.88
CA GLY A 70 25.60 -15.91 -5.02
C GLY A 70 25.83 -14.45 -4.65
N LYS A 71 25.47 -13.57 -5.56
CA LYS A 71 25.48 -12.13 -5.29
C LYS A 71 24.44 -11.80 -4.25
N LYS A 72 24.83 -11.07 -3.22
CA LYS A 72 23.93 -10.63 -2.16
C LYS A 72 22.89 -9.64 -2.71
N HIS A 73 21.61 -9.95 -2.48
CA HIS A 73 20.49 -9.13 -2.86
C HIS A 73 19.73 -8.60 -1.64
N SER A 74 19.09 -7.47 -1.81
CA SER A 74 18.22 -6.87 -0.79
C SER A 74 16.97 -7.72 -0.57
N ILE A 75 16.46 -7.73 0.66
CA ILE A 75 15.27 -8.46 1.05
C ILE A 75 14.28 -7.46 1.64
N LEU A 76 13.08 -7.39 1.05
CA LEU A 76 11.95 -6.63 1.55
C LEU A 76 10.82 -7.60 1.89
N LYS A 77 10.34 -7.55 3.11
CA LYS A 77 9.22 -8.36 3.57
C LYS A 77 8.00 -7.48 3.81
N LEU A 78 6.89 -7.86 3.23
CA LEU A 78 5.61 -7.19 3.35
C LEU A 78 4.60 -8.11 4.04
N THR A 79 3.77 -7.53 4.90
CA THR A 79 2.60 -8.24 5.45
C THR A 79 1.36 -7.41 5.19
N VAL A 80 0.41 -7.98 4.48
CA VAL A 80 -0.89 -7.38 4.22
C VAL A 80 -1.84 -7.76 5.34
N HIS A 81 -2.42 -6.77 6.01
CA HIS A 81 -3.34 -6.95 7.11
C HIS A 81 -4.81 -6.99 6.65
N LYS A 82 -5.69 -7.42 7.54
CA LYS A 82 -7.14 -7.57 7.25
C LYS A 82 -7.84 -6.26 6.91
N ASP A 83 -7.31 -5.14 7.36
CA ASP A 83 -7.79 -3.78 7.11
C ASP A 83 -7.16 -3.14 5.85
N ASN A 84 -6.49 -3.93 5.01
CA ASN A 84 -5.72 -3.52 3.84
C ASN A 84 -4.49 -2.65 4.15
N SER A 85 -4.11 -2.50 5.41
CA SER A 85 -2.84 -1.88 5.74
C SER A 85 -1.67 -2.82 5.42
N ILE A 86 -0.52 -2.24 5.13
CA ILE A 86 0.69 -2.99 4.82
C ILE A 86 1.78 -2.60 5.82
N SER A 87 2.31 -3.59 6.52
CA SER A 87 3.55 -3.44 7.27
C SER A 87 4.73 -4.01 6.48
N TYR A 88 5.89 -3.42 6.63
CA TYR A 88 7.09 -3.86 5.92
C TYR A 88 8.31 -3.89 6.83
N SER A 89 9.26 -4.72 6.46
CA SER A 89 10.55 -4.90 7.13
C SER A 89 11.64 -5.09 6.08
N GLY A 90 12.78 -4.47 6.29
CA GLY A 90 13.89 -4.47 5.36
C GLY A 90 13.86 -3.26 4.41
N GLN A 91 14.85 -3.20 3.53
CA GLN A 91 15.04 -2.11 2.56
C GLN A 91 15.59 -2.67 1.26
N ILE A 92 15.26 -2.03 0.15
CA ILE A 92 15.84 -2.31 -1.15
C ILE A 92 16.94 -1.27 -1.43
N ALA A 93 18.18 -1.74 -1.63
CA ALA A 93 19.28 -0.87 -2.01
C ALA A 93 19.03 -0.32 -3.43
N ALA A 94 19.31 0.96 -3.65
CA ALA A 94 19.11 1.61 -4.95
C ALA A 94 19.95 0.97 -6.09
N SER A 95 21.06 0.34 -5.74
CA SER A 95 21.93 -0.39 -6.67
C SER A 95 21.50 -1.81 -6.97
N ASP A 96 20.52 -2.35 -6.24
CA ASP A 96 20.05 -3.72 -6.41
C ASP A 96 18.85 -3.76 -7.37
N ASN A 97 19.06 -4.30 -8.55
CA ASN A 97 18.05 -4.47 -9.59
C ASN A 97 17.29 -5.81 -9.52
N ARG A 98 17.66 -6.70 -8.61
CA ARG A 98 17.05 -8.03 -8.42
C ARG A 98 16.76 -8.34 -6.96
N PRO A 99 16.01 -7.48 -6.25
CA PRO A 99 15.70 -7.73 -4.85
C PRO A 99 14.74 -8.91 -4.68
N TYR A 100 14.77 -9.51 -3.50
CA TYR A 100 13.77 -10.47 -3.05
C TYR A 100 12.66 -9.72 -2.31
N ILE A 101 11.41 -9.97 -2.69
CA ILE A 101 10.24 -9.39 -2.04
C ILE A 101 9.37 -10.54 -1.53
N VAL A 102 9.20 -10.61 -0.23
CA VAL A 102 8.31 -11.60 0.42
C VAL A 102 7.00 -10.91 0.76
N VAL A 103 5.90 -11.43 0.25
CA VAL A 103 4.54 -10.89 0.52
C VAL A 103 3.76 -11.93 1.31
N ALA A 104 3.49 -11.67 2.57
CA ALA A 104 2.68 -12.51 3.44
C ALA A 104 1.34 -11.85 3.77
N PHE A 105 0.39 -12.63 4.21
CA PHE A 105 -0.93 -12.15 4.65
C PHE A 105 -1.09 -12.43 6.13
N ALA A 106 -1.59 -11.45 6.89
CA ALA A 106 -1.92 -11.63 8.29
C ALA A 106 -3.08 -12.62 8.48
N ASP A 107 -4.02 -12.65 7.53
CA ASP A 107 -5.04 -13.69 7.42
C ASP A 107 -4.56 -14.77 6.44
N ASN A 108 -3.82 -15.72 6.95
CA ASN A 108 -3.16 -16.79 6.20
C ASN A 108 -3.88 -18.15 6.30
N LYS A 109 -5.13 -18.17 6.73
CA LYS A 109 -5.93 -19.40 6.83
C LYS A 109 -6.26 -19.98 5.46
N ASP A 110 -6.27 -21.30 5.39
CA ASP A 110 -6.51 -22.06 4.17
C ASP A 110 -8.02 -22.29 3.92
N SER A 111 -8.77 -21.20 3.77
CA SER A 111 -10.16 -21.25 3.37
C SER A 111 -10.36 -20.57 2.01
N TYR A 112 -11.32 -21.06 1.23
CA TYR A 112 -11.66 -20.44 -0.06
C TYR A 112 -11.96 -18.94 0.05
N ALA A 113 -12.69 -18.55 1.10
CA ALA A 113 -13.02 -17.14 1.35
C ALA A 113 -11.76 -16.29 1.63
N THR A 114 -10.79 -16.83 2.37
CA THR A 114 -9.54 -16.17 2.67
C THR A 114 -8.65 -16.07 1.44
N ILE A 115 -8.53 -17.15 0.66
CA ILE A 115 -7.76 -17.15 -0.59
C ILE A 115 -8.31 -16.12 -1.58
N LYS A 116 -9.63 -16.03 -1.70
CA LYS A 116 -10.28 -15.04 -2.55
C LYS A 116 -10.00 -13.59 -2.10
N LYS A 117 -9.93 -13.35 -0.79
CA LYS A 117 -9.55 -12.04 -0.24
C LYS A 117 -8.07 -11.73 -0.51
N GLN A 118 -7.18 -12.69 -0.30
CA GLN A 118 -5.75 -12.54 -0.56
C GLN A 118 -5.48 -12.20 -2.03
N ALA A 119 -6.18 -12.86 -2.96
CA ALA A 119 -6.08 -12.54 -4.38
C ALA A 119 -6.48 -11.09 -4.69
N LYS A 120 -7.53 -10.57 -4.04
CA LYS A 120 -7.92 -9.16 -4.17
C LYS A 120 -6.88 -8.20 -3.60
N TRP A 121 -6.21 -8.57 -2.52
CA TRP A 121 -5.16 -7.74 -1.92
C TRP A 121 -3.89 -7.66 -2.76
N LEU A 122 -3.62 -8.67 -3.59
CA LEU A 122 -2.51 -8.64 -4.53
C LEU A 122 -2.79 -7.79 -5.77
N ASP A 123 -4.06 -7.51 -6.07
CA ASP A 123 -4.48 -6.72 -7.23
C ASP A 123 -4.49 -5.19 -6.94
N HIS A 124 -4.24 -4.79 -5.70
CA HIS A 124 -4.15 -3.41 -5.25
C HIS A 124 -2.71 -2.95 -5.12
#